data_5a0551926b87ae0e1d552739f80dd711
#
_entry.id   5a0551926b87ae0e1d552739f80dd711
#
_cell.length_a   1.000
_cell.length_b   1.000
_cell.length_c   1.000
_cell.angle_alpha   90.00
_cell.angle_beta   90.00
_cell.angle_gamma   90.00
#
_symmetry.space_group_name_H-M   'P 1'
#
loop_
_entity.id
_entity.type
_entity.pdbx_description
1 polymer ?
#
loop_
_entity_poly.entity_id
_entity_poly.type
_entity_poly.pdbx_seq_one_letter_code
_entity_poly.pdbx_strand_id
1 'polypeptide(L)'
;MKFWYSSTSPFARKVYVTILHHHLEEQVDIQKVQVAFDRNSPHNQDNPLGRIPAFQASSGEWLYGSDLISQYLDELGQEVSLFPNGMDKWHVLNILSIAEGILENTMPIVAEKFFHEKEHWWKDRHQQIEERNVRSLALLEKLATEQGLSLNIATIQVVALVDWWNLREEVIGFSLKENFPELQDWTQKMNATFDVLQASWDF
;
A
#
# COMPACT_ATOMS: atom_id res chain seq x y z
N MET A 1 6.32 9.02 -18.90
CA MET A 1 5.18 8.49 -18.11
C MET A 1 4.88 9.46 -16.99
N LYS A 2 3.66 9.46 -16.40
CA LYS A 2 3.29 10.37 -15.30
C LYS A 2 2.66 9.57 -14.15
N PHE A 3 3.02 9.90 -12.91
CA PHE A 3 2.55 9.19 -11.73
C PHE A 3 1.97 10.15 -10.68
N TRP A 4 0.68 10.03 -10.39
CA TRP A 4 0.05 10.72 -9.27
C TRP A 4 0.27 9.96 -7.98
N TYR A 5 0.97 10.61 -7.05
CA TYR A 5 1.49 10.05 -5.82
C TYR A 5 1.07 10.83 -4.58
N SER A 6 0.92 10.13 -3.47
CA SER A 6 0.82 10.74 -2.14
C SER A 6 1.73 9.99 -1.17
N SER A 7 2.58 10.71 -0.46
CA SER A 7 3.54 10.14 0.51
C SER A 7 2.89 9.37 1.66
N THR A 8 1.61 9.55 1.90
CA THR A 8 0.86 8.85 2.96
C THR A 8 -0.02 7.72 2.43
N SER A 9 0.04 7.42 1.12
CA SER A 9 -0.76 6.33 0.53
C SER A 9 0.06 5.04 0.44
N PRO A 10 -0.33 3.96 1.14
CA PRO A 10 0.36 2.68 1.06
C PRO A 10 0.23 2.03 -0.33
N PHE A 11 -0.85 2.32 -1.05
CA PHE A 11 -1.03 1.89 -2.43
C PHE A 11 -0.10 2.62 -3.40
N ALA A 12 0.09 3.93 -3.22
CA ALA A 12 1.04 4.69 -4.03
C ALA A 12 2.49 4.30 -3.73
N ARG A 13 2.80 4.02 -2.44
CA ARG A 13 4.12 3.54 -2.04
C ARG A 13 4.50 2.23 -2.71
N LYS A 14 3.58 1.26 -2.82
CA LYS A 14 3.80 0.01 -3.56
C LYS A 14 4.24 0.27 -5.00
N VAL A 15 3.53 1.13 -5.71
CA VAL A 15 3.88 1.53 -7.08
C VAL A 15 5.26 2.21 -7.12
N TYR A 16 5.52 3.09 -6.17
CA TYR A 16 6.80 3.79 -6.13
C TYR A 16 7.99 2.85 -5.86
N VAL A 17 7.82 1.89 -4.96
CA VAL A 17 8.82 0.82 -4.75
C VAL A 17 9.05 0.02 -6.03
N THR A 18 8.01 -0.26 -6.81
CA THR A 18 8.15 -0.93 -8.11
C THR A 18 8.96 -0.09 -9.11
N ILE A 19 8.74 1.24 -9.14
CA ILE A 19 9.53 2.16 -9.96
C ILE A 19 11.00 2.13 -9.55
N LEU A 20 11.29 2.22 -8.24
CA LEU A 20 12.65 2.18 -7.70
C LEU A 20 13.33 0.84 -7.98
N HIS A 21 12.63 -0.28 -7.78
CA HIS A 21 13.16 -1.62 -8.00
C HIS A 21 13.63 -1.82 -9.44
N HIS A 22 12.90 -1.29 -10.41
CA HIS A 22 13.22 -1.43 -11.84
C HIS A 22 14.02 -0.25 -12.41
N HIS A 23 14.47 0.69 -11.59
CA HIS A 23 15.25 1.87 -12.00
C HIS A 23 14.54 2.71 -13.08
N LEU A 24 13.24 2.93 -12.90
CA LEU A 24 12.40 3.67 -13.85
C LEU A 24 12.21 5.15 -13.48
N GLU A 25 12.87 5.68 -12.45
CA GLU A 25 12.68 7.01 -11.89
C GLU A 25 12.85 8.11 -12.93
N GLU A 26 13.86 8.00 -13.80
CA GLU A 26 14.14 8.99 -14.84
C GLU A 26 13.07 9.00 -15.97
N GLN A 27 12.27 7.94 -16.07
CA GLN A 27 11.24 7.79 -17.10
C GLN A 27 9.85 8.23 -16.62
N VAL A 28 9.69 8.49 -15.31
CA VAL A 28 8.42 8.77 -14.67
C VAL A 28 8.41 10.17 -14.07
N ASP A 29 7.54 11.03 -14.57
CA ASP A 29 7.24 12.33 -13.98
C ASP A 29 6.30 12.14 -12.78
N ILE A 30 6.84 12.33 -11.57
CA ILE A 30 6.12 12.08 -10.33
C ILE A 30 5.45 13.37 -9.84
N GLN A 31 4.12 13.33 -9.78
CA GLN A 31 3.27 14.45 -9.38
C GLN A 31 2.69 14.21 -7.99
N LYS A 32 3.15 14.98 -6.99
CA LYS A 32 2.70 14.84 -5.61
C LYS A 32 1.34 15.50 -5.40
N VAL A 33 0.38 14.72 -4.89
CA VAL A 33 -0.90 15.23 -4.40
C VAL A 33 -0.75 15.61 -2.93
N GLN A 34 -1.08 16.85 -2.59
CA GLN A 34 -0.95 17.36 -1.23
C GLN A 34 -2.16 17.01 -0.34
N VAL A 35 -3.37 17.06 -0.91
CA VAL A 35 -4.61 16.75 -0.19
C VAL A 35 -5.46 15.81 -1.04
N ALA A 36 -5.44 14.53 -0.70
CA ALA A 36 -6.12 13.48 -1.46
C ALA A 36 -7.66 13.63 -1.47
N PHE A 37 -8.23 14.31 -0.48
CA PHE A 37 -9.68 14.54 -0.35
C PHE A 37 -10.14 15.89 -0.90
N ASP A 38 -9.24 16.67 -1.49
CA ASP A 38 -9.64 17.92 -2.17
C ASP A 38 -10.31 17.60 -3.49
N ARG A 39 -11.61 17.93 -3.59
CA ARG A 39 -12.39 17.75 -4.83
C ARG A 39 -11.83 18.55 -6.02
N ASN A 40 -11.03 19.59 -5.77
CA ASN A 40 -10.38 20.40 -6.79
C ASN A 40 -8.94 19.94 -7.09
N SER A 41 -8.49 18.86 -6.49
CA SER A 41 -7.15 18.35 -6.72
C SER A 41 -6.95 17.98 -8.20
N PRO A 42 -5.84 18.40 -8.82
CA PRO A 42 -5.58 18.18 -10.25
C PRO A 42 -5.68 16.71 -10.69
N HIS A 43 -5.33 15.77 -9.81
CA HIS A 43 -5.39 14.34 -10.13
C HIS A 43 -6.81 13.85 -10.48
N ASN A 44 -7.86 14.55 -10.02
CA ASN A 44 -9.25 14.19 -10.32
C ASN A 44 -9.60 14.38 -11.80
N GLN A 45 -8.85 15.21 -12.53
CA GLN A 45 -9.03 15.39 -13.98
C GLN A 45 -8.46 14.19 -14.75
N ASP A 46 -7.41 13.59 -14.23
CA ASP A 46 -6.71 12.46 -14.84
C ASP A 46 -7.26 11.13 -14.35
N ASN A 47 -7.82 11.05 -13.15
CA ASN A 47 -8.41 9.84 -12.57
C ASN A 47 -9.88 10.02 -12.21
N PRO A 48 -10.82 9.47 -12.99
CA PRO A 48 -12.25 9.59 -12.72
C PRO A 48 -12.70 8.91 -11.42
N LEU A 49 -11.88 8.02 -10.86
CA LEU A 49 -12.14 7.38 -9.56
C LEU A 49 -11.77 8.27 -8.38
N GLY A 50 -11.04 9.41 -8.61
CA GLY A 50 -10.58 10.31 -7.57
C GLY A 50 -9.65 9.65 -6.54
N ARG A 51 -8.94 8.59 -6.92
CA ARG A 51 -8.06 7.81 -6.05
C ARG A 51 -6.59 7.96 -6.45
N ILE A 52 -5.71 7.67 -5.50
CA ILE A 52 -4.27 7.56 -5.69
C ILE A 52 -3.85 6.13 -5.33
N PRO A 53 -2.99 5.52 -6.15
CA PRO A 53 -2.27 6.03 -7.32
C PRO A 53 -3.10 6.10 -8.61
N ALA A 54 -2.63 6.94 -9.56
CA ALA A 54 -2.98 6.91 -10.98
C ALA A 54 -1.72 7.08 -11.80
N PHE A 55 -1.62 6.38 -12.93
CA PHE A 55 -0.42 6.31 -13.73
C PHE A 55 -0.73 6.45 -15.22
N GLN A 56 -0.03 7.35 -15.90
CA GLN A 56 -0.13 7.48 -17.36
C GLN A 56 1.04 6.76 -18.02
N ALA A 57 0.70 5.73 -18.78
CA ALA A 57 1.66 4.96 -19.58
C ALA A 57 2.30 5.80 -20.69
N SER A 58 3.37 5.29 -21.29
CA SER A 58 4.03 5.93 -22.44
C SER A 58 3.13 6.05 -23.68
N SER A 59 2.10 5.21 -23.78
CA SER A 59 1.06 5.31 -24.81
C SER A 59 0.11 6.49 -24.64
N GLY A 60 0.13 7.13 -23.46
CA GLY A 60 -0.83 8.16 -23.05
C GLY A 60 -2.07 7.59 -22.32
N GLU A 61 -2.24 6.29 -22.27
CA GLU A 61 -3.35 5.64 -21.53
C GLU A 61 -3.16 5.77 -20.02
N TRP A 62 -4.26 6.02 -19.31
CA TRP A 62 -4.28 6.06 -17.86
C TRP A 62 -4.61 4.69 -17.26
N LEU A 63 -3.78 4.25 -16.30
CA LEU A 63 -3.95 3.04 -15.51
C LEU A 63 -4.38 3.40 -14.09
N TYR A 64 -5.37 2.69 -13.56
CA TYR A 64 -5.93 2.91 -12.24
C TYR A 64 -5.87 1.64 -11.40
N GLY A 65 -5.50 1.81 -10.14
CA GLY A 65 -5.28 0.70 -9.20
C GLY A 65 -3.81 0.29 -9.12
N SER A 66 -3.33 0.20 -7.89
CA SER A 66 -1.90 -0.03 -7.62
C SER A 66 -1.39 -1.34 -8.19
N ASP A 67 -2.21 -2.41 -8.20
CA ASP A 67 -1.81 -3.72 -8.72
C ASP A 67 -1.61 -3.69 -10.23
N LEU A 68 -2.56 -3.11 -10.96
CA LEU A 68 -2.46 -2.96 -12.40
C LEU A 68 -1.24 -2.14 -12.79
N ILE A 69 -1.03 -1.02 -12.09
CA ILE A 69 0.11 -0.13 -12.34
C ILE A 69 1.43 -0.86 -12.04
N SER A 70 1.51 -1.57 -10.91
CA SER A 70 2.72 -2.32 -10.55
C SER A 70 3.02 -3.45 -11.54
N GLN A 71 2.00 -4.17 -12.03
CA GLN A 71 2.19 -5.19 -13.07
C GLN A 71 2.72 -4.57 -14.37
N TYR A 72 2.15 -3.45 -14.81
CA TYR A 72 2.61 -2.75 -16.00
C TYR A 72 4.07 -2.30 -15.86
N LEU A 73 4.45 -1.76 -14.71
CA LEU A 73 5.83 -1.33 -14.43
C LEU A 73 6.79 -2.51 -14.33
N ASP A 74 6.37 -3.62 -13.75
CA ASP A 74 7.14 -4.84 -13.63
C ASP A 74 7.45 -5.47 -15.02
N GLU A 75 6.49 -5.41 -15.95
CA GLU A 75 6.69 -5.85 -17.35
C GLU A 75 7.62 -4.92 -18.13
N LEU A 76 7.69 -3.63 -17.79
CA LEU A 76 8.64 -2.68 -18.40
C LEU A 76 10.05 -2.81 -17.84
N GLY A 77 10.16 -3.29 -16.60
CA GLY A 77 11.39 -3.38 -15.85
C GLY A 77 12.34 -4.45 -16.39
N GLN A 78 13.62 -4.36 -16.00
CA GLN A 78 14.65 -5.32 -16.39
C GLN A 78 15.20 -6.12 -15.20
N GLU A 79 14.82 -5.73 -13.99
CA GLU A 79 15.16 -6.45 -12.76
C GLU A 79 14.29 -7.69 -12.58
N VAL A 80 14.60 -8.49 -11.55
CA VAL A 80 13.81 -9.68 -11.21
C VAL A 80 12.36 -9.27 -10.96
N SER A 81 11.43 -9.96 -11.63
CA SER A 81 10.01 -9.67 -11.48
C SER A 81 9.55 -9.76 -10.02
N LEU A 82 8.78 -8.78 -9.60
CA LEU A 82 8.12 -8.77 -8.29
C LEU A 82 6.89 -9.68 -8.25
N PHE A 83 6.44 -10.15 -9.41
CA PHE A 83 5.32 -11.08 -9.57
C PHE A 83 5.84 -12.47 -9.93
N PRO A 84 5.86 -13.43 -8.98
CA PRO A 84 6.35 -14.76 -9.27
C PRO A 84 5.49 -15.49 -10.30
N ASN A 85 6.08 -16.47 -10.95
CA ASN A 85 5.42 -17.31 -11.94
C ASN A 85 4.96 -18.65 -11.33
N GLY A 86 4.13 -19.39 -12.09
CA GLY A 86 3.68 -20.73 -11.70
C GLY A 86 2.72 -20.72 -10.51
N MET A 87 2.81 -21.75 -9.68
CA MET A 87 1.88 -21.92 -8.52
C MET A 87 2.17 -20.96 -7.37
N ASP A 88 3.42 -20.53 -7.22
CA ASP A 88 3.82 -19.58 -6.16
C ASP A 88 3.15 -18.21 -6.32
N LYS A 89 2.82 -17.86 -7.57
CA LYS A 89 2.05 -16.65 -7.87
C LYS A 89 0.77 -16.53 -7.04
N TRP A 90 0.03 -17.62 -6.92
CA TRP A 90 -1.26 -17.59 -6.22
C TRP A 90 -1.10 -17.37 -4.71
N HIS A 91 -0.04 -17.90 -4.14
CA HIS A 91 0.28 -17.67 -2.74
C HIS A 91 0.63 -16.19 -2.50
N VAL A 92 1.51 -15.63 -3.31
CA VAL A 92 1.90 -14.20 -3.22
C VAL A 92 0.70 -13.28 -3.44
N LEU A 93 -0.11 -13.52 -4.47
CA LEU A 93 -1.30 -12.70 -4.73
C LEU A 93 -2.37 -12.83 -3.64
N ASN A 94 -2.46 -13.97 -2.94
CA ASN A 94 -3.34 -14.12 -1.79
C ASN A 94 -2.90 -13.26 -0.60
N ILE A 95 -1.59 -13.21 -0.31
CA ILE A 95 -1.03 -12.31 0.73
C ILE A 95 -1.29 -10.86 0.35
N LEU A 96 -1.04 -10.49 -0.90
CA LEU A 96 -1.34 -9.15 -1.43
C LEU A 96 -2.80 -8.77 -1.18
N SER A 97 -3.73 -9.64 -1.56
CA SER A 97 -5.17 -9.42 -1.40
C SER A 97 -5.59 -9.25 0.06
N ILE A 98 -4.97 -9.99 0.99
CA ILE A 98 -5.24 -9.84 2.43
C ILE A 98 -4.75 -8.48 2.92
N ALA A 99 -3.53 -8.08 2.56
CA ALA A 99 -2.96 -6.80 2.98
C ALA A 99 -3.79 -5.62 2.44
N GLU A 100 -4.21 -5.67 1.19
CA GLU A 100 -5.09 -4.66 0.59
C GLU A 100 -6.46 -4.64 1.24
N GLY A 101 -7.06 -5.80 1.50
CA GLY A 101 -8.35 -5.89 2.19
C GLY A 101 -8.34 -5.28 3.59
N ILE A 102 -7.24 -5.41 4.33
CA ILE A 102 -7.05 -4.74 5.63
C ILE A 102 -7.03 -3.21 5.44
N LEU A 103 -6.29 -2.71 4.45
CA LEU A 103 -6.24 -1.27 4.14
C LEU A 103 -7.60 -0.73 3.72
N GLU A 104 -8.29 -1.42 2.82
CA GLU A 104 -9.62 -1.03 2.33
C GLU A 104 -10.68 -1.03 3.44
N ASN A 105 -10.57 -1.92 4.40
CA ASN A 105 -11.41 -1.92 5.58
C ASN A 105 -11.09 -0.74 6.51
N THR A 106 -9.82 -0.42 6.72
CA THR A 106 -9.36 0.51 7.75
C THR A 106 -9.40 1.96 7.30
N MET A 107 -9.06 2.26 6.05
CA MET A 107 -8.98 3.64 5.55
C MET A 107 -10.29 4.44 5.68
N PRO A 108 -11.48 3.88 5.37
CA PRO A 108 -12.74 4.59 5.59
C PRO A 108 -12.98 4.95 7.06
N ILE A 109 -12.58 4.06 7.99
CA ILE A 109 -12.69 4.32 9.43
C ILE A 109 -11.76 5.44 9.87
N VAL A 110 -10.52 5.44 9.38
CA VAL A 110 -9.56 6.51 9.63
C VAL A 110 -10.07 7.83 9.08
N ALA A 111 -10.61 7.85 7.86
CA ALA A 111 -11.19 9.05 7.26
C ALA A 111 -12.39 9.55 8.08
N GLU A 112 -13.31 8.66 8.51
CA GLU A 112 -14.44 9.04 9.35
C GLU A 112 -13.96 9.69 10.66
N LYS A 113 -12.94 9.10 11.32
CA LYS A 113 -12.38 9.64 12.56
C LYS A 113 -11.69 10.99 12.39
N PHE A 114 -11.16 11.29 11.20
CA PHE A 114 -10.57 12.59 10.90
C PHE A 114 -11.58 13.69 10.60
N PHE A 115 -12.72 13.36 9.98
CA PHE A 115 -13.64 14.35 9.42
C PHE A 115 -14.95 14.48 10.21
N HIS A 116 -15.21 13.56 11.16
CA HIS A 116 -16.44 13.57 11.94
C HIS A 116 -16.16 13.52 13.45
N GLU A 117 -17.00 14.23 14.20
CA GLU A 117 -16.99 14.14 15.66
C GLU A 117 -17.41 12.74 16.12
N LYS A 118 -16.88 12.31 17.27
CA LYS A 118 -17.05 10.95 17.81
C LYS A 118 -18.53 10.52 17.99
N GLU A 119 -19.42 11.48 18.22
CA GLU A 119 -20.86 11.28 18.34
C GLU A 119 -21.50 10.81 17.04
N HIS A 120 -20.90 11.12 15.90
CA HIS A 120 -21.38 10.78 14.56
C HIS A 120 -20.75 9.51 13.98
N TRP A 121 -19.85 8.86 14.72
CA TRP A 121 -19.20 7.64 14.24
C TRP A 121 -20.15 6.45 14.25
N TRP A 122 -20.10 5.65 13.20
CA TRP A 122 -20.82 4.39 13.14
C TRP A 122 -20.09 3.30 13.95
N LYS A 123 -20.29 3.34 15.28
CA LYS A 123 -19.54 2.51 16.24
C LYS A 123 -19.64 1.01 15.99
N ASP A 124 -20.82 0.51 15.64
CA ASP A 124 -21.01 -0.92 15.33
C ASP A 124 -20.19 -1.33 14.09
N ARG A 125 -20.07 -0.42 13.10
CA ARG A 125 -19.23 -0.66 11.93
C ARG A 125 -17.75 -0.66 12.29
N HIS A 126 -17.31 0.25 13.16
CA HIS A 126 -15.93 0.27 13.66
C HIS A 126 -15.57 -1.05 14.34
N GLN A 127 -16.43 -1.54 15.24
CA GLN A 127 -16.22 -2.81 15.92
C GLN A 127 -16.13 -3.99 14.93
N GLN A 128 -17.05 -4.07 13.96
CA GLN A 128 -17.01 -5.11 12.93
C GLN A 128 -15.71 -5.10 12.12
N ILE A 129 -15.22 -3.91 11.77
CA ILE A 129 -13.97 -3.75 11.03
C ILE A 129 -12.76 -4.14 11.89
N GLU A 130 -12.73 -3.73 13.15
CA GLU A 130 -11.67 -4.11 14.09
C GLU A 130 -11.59 -5.64 14.24
N GLU A 131 -12.72 -6.32 14.47
CA GLU A 131 -12.77 -7.79 14.56
C GLU A 131 -12.28 -8.48 13.26
N ARG A 132 -12.63 -7.92 12.08
CA ARG A 132 -12.12 -8.42 10.79
C ARG A 132 -10.61 -8.22 10.68
N ASN A 133 -10.15 -7.03 11.01
CA ASN A 133 -8.73 -6.69 10.93
C ASN A 133 -7.88 -7.55 11.86
N VAL A 134 -8.32 -7.81 13.09
CA VAL A 134 -7.62 -8.71 14.03
C VAL A 134 -7.46 -10.10 13.43
N ARG A 135 -8.53 -10.68 12.87
CA ARG A 135 -8.44 -12.00 12.22
C ARG A 135 -7.53 -12.00 10.99
N SER A 136 -7.61 -10.94 10.17
CA SER A 136 -6.82 -10.82 8.95
C SER A 136 -5.34 -10.55 9.26
N LEU A 137 -5.04 -9.73 10.27
CA LEU A 137 -3.68 -9.45 10.73
C LEU A 137 -3.02 -10.70 11.31
N ALA A 138 -3.76 -11.52 12.08
CA ALA A 138 -3.22 -12.78 12.60
C ALA A 138 -2.83 -13.76 11.46
N LEU A 139 -3.63 -13.81 10.40
CA LEU A 139 -3.29 -14.60 9.21
C LEU A 139 -2.11 -13.98 8.45
N LEU A 140 -2.11 -12.65 8.30
CA LEU A 140 -1.08 -11.93 7.56
C LEU A 140 0.29 -12.04 8.25
N GLU A 141 0.36 -11.94 9.59
CA GLU A 141 1.58 -12.13 10.38
C GLU A 141 2.23 -13.49 10.08
N LYS A 142 1.43 -14.56 10.14
CA LYS A 142 1.90 -15.91 9.81
C LYS A 142 2.42 -15.98 8.38
N LEU A 143 1.61 -15.56 7.40
CA LEU A 143 1.96 -15.67 5.98
C LEU A 143 3.16 -14.80 5.59
N ALA A 144 3.29 -13.59 6.16
CA ALA A 144 4.41 -12.69 5.89
C ALA A 144 5.72 -13.26 6.47
N THR A 145 5.69 -13.77 7.70
CA THR A 145 6.87 -14.37 8.32
C THR A 145 7.31 -15.65 7.60
N GLU A 146 6.39 -16.47 7.10
CA GLU A 146 6.68 -17.64 6.27
C GLU A 146 7.34 -17.28 4.92
N GLN A 147 7.12 -16.07 4.36
CA GLN A 147 7.83 -15.58 3.17
C GLN A 147 9.32 -15.33 3.40
N GLY A 148 9.75 -15.26 4.66
CA GLY A 148 11.11 -14.84 5.01
C GLY A 148 11.39 -13.39 4.56
N LEU A 149 12.64 -13.10 4.23
CA LEU A 149 13.05 -11.79 3.73
C LEU A 149 13.19 -11.86 2.19
N SER A 150 12.07 -11.87 1.50
CA SER A 150 12.01 -11.86 0.03
C SER A 150 11.27 -10.63 -0.47
N LEU A 151 11.81 -9.94 -1.48
CA LEU A 151 11.15 -8.79 -2.10
C LEU A 151 10.23 -9.28 -3.22
N ASN A 152 8.93 -9.10 -3.03
CA ASN A 152 7.91 -9.33 -4.03
C ASN A 152 6.72 -8.36 -3.80
N ILE A 153 5.78 -8.35 -4.71
CA ILE A 153 4.68 -7.38 -4.67
C ILE A 153 3.84 -7.47 -3.38
N ALA A 154 3.67 -8.67 -2.81
CA ALA A 154 2.94 -8.85 -1.57
C ALA A 154 3.73 -8.36 -0.36
N THR A 155 5.01 -8.71 -0.26
CA THR A 155 5.85 -8.26 0.85
C THR A 155 6.02 -6.74 0.87
N ILE A 156 6.11 -6.10 -0.30
CA ILE A 156 6.09 -4.63 -0.45
C ILE A 156 4.78 -4.06 0.11
N GLN A 157 3.63 -4.66 -0.24
CA GLN A 157 2.32 -4.18 0.24
C GLN A 157 2.14 -4.40 1.74
N VAL A 158 2.64 -5.52 2.29
CA VAL A 158 2.60 -5.77 3.74
C VAL A 158 3.43 -4.73 4.49
N VAL A 159 4.65 -4.45 4.03
CA VAL A 159 5.49 -3.39 4.61
C VAL A 159 4.77 -2.03 4.53
N ALA A 160 4.21 -1.69 3.38
CA ALA A 160 3.49 -0.43 3.21
C ALA A 160 2.25 -0.33 4.11
N LEU A 161 1.53 -1.44 4.34
CA LEU A 161 0.42 -1.52 5.27
C LEU A 161 0.87 -1.27 6.71
N VAL A 162 1.89 -2.01 7.19
CA VAL A 162 2.35 -1.92 8.59
C VAL A 162 2.87 -0.52 8.90
N ASP A 163 3.66 0.04 8.01
CA ASP A 163 4.21 1.38 8.16
C ASP A 163 3.11 2.46 8.12
N TRP A 164 2.14 2.31 7.23
CA TRP A 164 0.97 3.19 7.19
C TRP A 164 0.12 3.08 8.47
N TRP A 165 -0.05 1.86 9.00
CA TRP A 165 -0.76 1.61 10.25
C TRP A 165 -0.08 2.31 11.43
N ASN A 166 1.23 2.13 11.56
CA ASN A 166 2.03 2.76 12.61
C ASN A 166 1.91 4.30 12.56
N LEU A 167 1.91 4.89 11.35
CA LEU A 167 1.70 6.33 11.16
C LEU A 167 0.29 6.78 11.60
N ARG A 168 -0.68 5.90 11.65
CA ARG A 168 -2.08 6.16 11.99
C ARG A 168 -2.51 5.48 13.29
N GLU A 169 -1.60 4.86 14.02
CA GLU A 169 -1.88 4.07 15.23
C GLU A 169 -2.76 4.82 16.23
N GLU A 170 -2.46 6.09 16.49
CA GLU A 170 -3.23 6.92 17.41
C GLU A 170 -4.69 7.11 16.96
N VAL A 171 -4.93 7.32 15.68
CA VAL A 171 -6.27 7.48 15.11
C VAL A 171 -7.00 6.15 15.03
N ILE A 172 -6.30 5.08 14.64
CA ILE A 172 -6.84 3.73 14.56
C ILE A 172 -7.22 3.27 15.97
N GLY A 173 -6.38 3.56 16.96
CA GLY A 173 -6.56 3.17 18.36
C GLY A 173 -6.20 1.70 18.61
N PHE A 174 -5.30 1.11 17.78
CA PHE A 174 -4.88 -0.28 17.87
C PHE A 174 -3.41 -0.41 17.50
N SER A 175 -2.57 -0.88 18.43
CA SER A 175 -1.13 -1.03 18.24
C SER A 175 -0.76 -2.38 17.61
N LEU A 176 -0.11 -2.34 16.43
CA LEU A 176 0.46 -3.54 15.83
C LEU A 176 1.63 -4.07 16.66
N LYS A 177 2.45 -3.20 17.21
CA LYS A 177 3.61 -3.59 18.01
C LYS A 177 3.22 -4.40 19.24
N GLU A 178 2.08 -4.10 19.86
CA GLU A 178 1.60 -4.79 21.05
C GLU A 178 0.86 -6.09 20.71
N ASN A 179 0.12 -6.13 19.60
CA ASN A 179 -0.79 -7.22 19.28
C ASN A 179 -0.22 -8.21 18.23
N PHE A 180 0.69 -7.73 17.36
CA PHE A 180 1.32 -8.50 16.27
C PHE A 180 2.82 -8.19 16.20
N PRO A 181 3.59 -8.50 17.26
CA PRO A 181 5.01 -8.15 17.35
C PRO A 181 5.89 -8.84 16.30
N GLU A 182 5.54 -10.04 15.87
CA GLU A 182 6.30 -10.75 14.83
C GLU A 182 6.17 -10.07 13.47
N LEU A 183 4.98 -9.57 13.12
CA LEU A 183 4.74 -8.79 11.91
C LEU A 183 5.51 -7.46 11.94
N GLN A 184 5.54 -6.80 13.10
CA GLN A 184 6.27 -5.57 13.29
C GLN A 184 7.79 -5.78 13.13
N ASP A 185 8.34 -6.81 13.79
CA ASP A 185 9.77 -7.16 13.71
C ASP A 185 10.16 -7.59 12.29
N TRP A 186 9.31 -8.36 11.63
CA TRP A 186 9.52 -8.77 10.24
C TRP A 186 9.56 -7.53 9.32
N THR A 187 8.63 -6.59 9.47
CA THR A 187 8.60 -5.35 8.69
C THR A 187 9.87 -4.51 8.90
N GLN A 188 10.36 -4.40 10.12
CA GLN A 188 11.62 -3.69 10.40
C GLN A 188 12.81 -4.35 9.70
N LYS A 189 12.88 -5.69 9.71
CA LYS A 189 13.91 -6.44 8.99
C LYS A 189 13.81 -6.27 7.48
N MET A 190 12.61 -6.27 6.92
CA MET A 190 12.38 -6.00 5.50
C MET A 190 12.89 -4.60 5.11
N ASN A 191 12.49 -3.57 5.85
CA ASN A 191 12.96 -2.20 5.64
C ASN A 191 14.49 -2.08 5.75
N ALA A 192 15.12 -2.81 6.68
CA ALA A 192 16.58 -2.80 6.84
C ALA A 192 17.34 -3.60 5.76
N THR A 193 16.68 -4.53 5.09
CA THR A 193 17.30 -5.43 4.10
C THR A 193 17.23 -4.86 2.68
N PHE A 194 16.15 -4.15 2.34
CA PHE A 194 15.89 -3.68 0.99
C PHE A 194 15.89 -2.16 0.91
N ASP A 195 16.95 -1.58 0.31
CA ASP A 195 17.14 -0.13 0.17
C ASP A 195 15.95 0.57 -0.50
N VAL A 196 15.29 -0.09 -1.46
CA VAL A 196 14.10 0.45 -2.14
C VAL A 196 12.92 0.68 -1.19
N LEU A 197 12.81 -0.09 -0.11
CA LEU A 197 11.79 0.10 0.90
C LEU A 197 12.11 1.32 1.78
N GLN A 198 13.39 1.53 2.13
CA GLN A 198 13.83 2.72 2.86
C GLN A 198 13.69 3.98 2.00
N ALA A 199 14.20 3.96 0.77
CA ALA A 199 14.15 5.09 -0.14
C ALA A 199 12.70 5.55 -0.44
N SER A 200 11.73 4.65 -0.34
CA SER A 200 10.31 4.98 -0.52
C SER A 200 9.68 5.77 0.64
N TRP A 201 10.37 5.96 1.75
CA TRP A 201 9.94 6.81 2.86
C TRP A 201 10.30 8.29 2.71
N ASP A 202 11.41 8.59 2.04
CA ASP A 202 11.97 9.95 1.92
C ASP A 202 11.27 10.78 0.84
N PHE A 203 10.05 10.38 0.50
CA PHE A 203 9.33 10.90 -0.66
C PHE A 203 8.27 11.94 -0.33
#